data_0c78ec923bb0f21d305d5a57885e2584
#
_entry.id   0c78ec923bb0f21d305d5a57885e2584
#
_cell.length_a   1.000
_cell.length_b   1.000
_cell.length_c   1.000
_cell.angle_alpha   90.00
_cell.angle_beta   90.00
_cell.angle_gamma   90.00
#
_symmetry.space_group_name_H-M   'P 1'
#
loop_
_entity.id
_entity.type
_entity.pdbx_description
1 polymer ?
#
loop_
_entity_poly.entity_id
_entity_poly.type
_entity_poly.pdbx_seq_one_letter_code
_entity_poly.pdbx_strand_id
1 'polypeptide(L)'
;SPNRVIILMKQLQDTSLRFHNTFLNNSLTAAVLGEINCQSPFYRTYTSETQRTQILQDIISYIQSHSSESLKVTELARYFGYNDKYLSSLFHEGTGMTLKQFILKSKMDSAMAELTDTNHTVSQIAYNVGFQDAHNFSTAFRKLTGMTPGQYRKSYGNRKLSFEKDG
;
A
#
# COMPACT_ATOMS: atom_id res chain seq x y z
N SER A 1 -7.26 20.49 -29.47
CA SER A 1 -8.32 21.51 -29.67
C SER A 1 -8.55 22.25 -28.35
N PRO A 2 -8.56 23.60 -28.33
CA PRO A 2 -8.69 24.38 -27.10
C PRO A 2 -9.94 24.03 -26.26
N ASN A 3 -11.02 23.60 -26.91
CA ASN A 3 -12.23 23.18 -26.24
C ASN A 3 -12.06 21.91 -25.39
N ARG A 4 -11.17 20.98 -25.82
CA ARG A 4 -10.94 19.73 -25.11
C ARG A 4 -10.15 19.94 -23.81
N VAL A 5 -9.17 20.84 -23.81
CA VAL A 5 -8.43 21.23 -22.62
C VAL A 5 -9.36 21.84 -21.57
N ILE A 6 -10.26 22.74 -21.99
CA ILE A 6 -11.23 23.36 -21.08
C ILE A 6 -12.18 22.34 -20.47
N ILE A 7 -12.64 21.36 -21.26
CA ILE A 7 -13.52 20.28 -20.77
C ILE A 7 -12.78 19.43 -19.73
N LEU A 8 -11.53 19.02 -20.02
CA LEU A 8 -10.72 18.22 -19.10
C LEU A 8 -10.40 18.99 -17.81
N MET A 9 -10.12 20.29 -17.88
CA MET A 9 -9.89 21.13 -16.70
C MET A 9 -11.15 21.25 -15.83
N LYS A 10 -12.34 21.39 -16.44
CA LYS A 10 -13.60 21.38 -15.69
C LYS A 10 -13.87 20.05 -15.03
N GLN A 11 -13.61 18.93 -15.71
CA GLN A 11 -13.74 17.59 -15.14
C GLN A 11 -12.78 17.39 -13.98
N LEU A 12 -11.52 17.84 -14.09
CA LEU A 12 -10.53 17.80 -13.03
C LEU A 12 -11.01 18.58 -11.80
N GLN A 13 -11.52 19.79 -12.00
CA GLN A 13 -12.01 20.64 -10.92
C GLN A 13 -13.22 20.01 -10.22
N ASP A 14 -14.18 19.49 -10.98
CA ASP A 14 -15.40 18.85 -10.43
C ASP A 14 -15.07 17.55 -9.66
N THR A 15 -14.15 16.75 -10.20
CA THR A 15 -13.70 15.50 -9.57
C THR A 15 -12.89 15.76 -8.29
N SER A 16 -12.04 16.78 -8.29
CA SER A 16 -11.25 17.19 -7.12
C SER A 16 -12.14 17.66 -5.97
N LEU A 17 -13.21 18.41 -6.30
CA LEU A 17 -14.15 18.93 -5.31
C LEU A 17 -15.11 17.86 -4.74
N ARG A 18 -15.51 16.87 -5.57
CA ARG A 18 -16.55 15.89 -5.17
C ARG A 18 -16.02 14.63 -4.56
N PHE A 19 -14.87 14.11 -5.01
CA PHE A 19 -14.48 12.73 -4.71
C PHE A 19 -13.13 12.59 -3.99
N HIS A 20 -12.31 13.62 -3.85
CA HIS A 20 -10.95 13.55 -3.28
C HIS A 20 -10.14 12.33 -3.79
N ASN A 21 -10.44 11.84 -4.99
CA ASN A 21 -9.83 10.65 -5.56
C ASN A 21 -8.55 11.04 -6.30
N THR A 22 -7.41 10.83 -5.66
CA THR A 22 -6.07 11.15 -6.16
C THR A 22 -5.81 10.51 -7.53
N PHE A 23 -6.34 9.31 -7.77
CA PHE A 23 -6.17 8.61 -9.05
C PHE A 23 -6.89 9.33 -10.21
N LEU A 24 -8.15 9.68 -10.03
CA LEU A 24 -8.91 10.40 -11.06
C LEU A 24 -8.31 11.78 -11.32
N ASN A 25 -7.86 12.47 -10.27
CA ASN A 25 -7.20 13.76 -10.39
C ASN A 25 -5.87 13.65 -11.16
N ASN A 26 -5.04 12.66 -10.86
CA ASN A 26 -3.77 12.44 -11.56
C ASN A 26 -4.00 12.04 -13.02
N SER A 27 -5.00 11.19 -13.30
CA SER A 27 -5.33 10.77 -14.67
C SER A 27 -5.85 11.94 -15.51
N LEU A 28 -6.70 12.80 -14.94
CA LEU A 28 -7.21 14.00 -15.61
C LEU A 28 -6.11 15.05 -15.78
N THR A 29 -5.23 15.22 -14.79
CA THR A 29 -4.08 16.12 -14.90
C THR A 29 -3.14 15.68 -16.02
N ALA A 30 -2.84 14.37 -16.10
CA ALA A 30 -2.02 13.81 -17.17
C ALA A 30 -2.67 13.98 -18.54
N ALA A 31 -4.01 13.85 -18.64
CA ALA A 31 -4.75 14.07 -19.86
C ALA A 31 -4.70 15.56 -20.31
N VAL A 32 -4.83 16.50 -19.37
CA VAL A 32 -4.69 17.93 -19.63
C VAL A 32 -3.29 18.28 -20.14
N LEU A 33 -2.26 17.79 -19.44
CA LEU A 33 -0.86 18.00 -19.82
C LEU A 33 -0.53 17.35 -21.17
N GLY A 34 -1.08 16.15 -21.45
CA GLY A 34 -0.93 15.47 -22.73
C GLY A 34 -1.55 16.23 -23.89
N GLU A 35 -2.72 16.83 -23.70
CA GLU A 35 -3.40 17.64 -24.73
C GLU A 35 -2.68 18.96 -25.00
N ILE A 36 -2.07 19.57 -23.97
CA ILE A 36 -1.28 20.81 -24.11
C ILE A 36 0.04 20.54 -24.85
N ASN A 37 0.66 19.38 -24.63
CA ASN A 37 2.01 19.06 -25.10
C ASN A 37 2.06 17.99 -26.21
N CYS A 38 1.04 17.90 -27.03
CA CYS A 38 0.75 16.83 -27.98
C CYS A 38 1.81 16.55 -29.10
N GLN A 39 3.02 17.10 -29.04
CA GLN A 39 4.00 16.99 -30.12
C GLN A 39 5.37 16.36 -29.76
N SER A 40 5.62 15.93 -28.51
CA SER A 40 6.91 15.32 -28.17
C SER A 40 6.79 13.84 -27.77
N PRO A 41 7.44 12.90 -28.50
CA PRO A 41 7.52 11.48 -28.11
C PRO A 41 8.18 11.28 -26.74
N PHE A 42 9.12 12.14 -26.37
CA PHE A 42 9.84 12.15 -25.10
C PHE A 42 8.90 12.38 -23.91
N TYR A 43 7.92 13.27 -24.06
CA TYR A 43 6.96 13.57 -23.00
C TYR A 43 6.00 12.41 -22.70
N ARG A 44 5.63 11.64 -23.72
CA ARG A 44 4.77 10.45 -23.58
C ARG A 44 5.44 9.35 -22.73
N THR A 45 6.73 9.12 -22.92
CA THR A 45 7.49 8.11 -22.16
C THR A 45 7.71 8.58 -20.71
N TYR A 46 8.09 9.83 -20.53
CA TYR A 46 8.33 10.41 -19.20
C TYR A 46 7.05 10.46 -18.34
N THR A 47 5.92 10.88 -18.90
CA THR A 47 4.64 10.92 -18.18
C THR A 47 4.14 9.52 -17.82
N SER A 48 4.33 8.53 -18.69
CA SER A 48 3.92 7.15 -18.41
C SER A 48 4.74 6.51 -17.28
N GLU A 49 6.04 6.76 -17.22
CA GLU A 49 6.93 6.25 -16.18
C GLU A 49 6.68 6.93 -14.82
N THR A 50 6.53 8.23 -14.81
CA THR A 50 6.18 9.00 -13.59
C THR A 50 4.81 8.57 -13.07
N GLN A 51 3.84 8.35 -13.95
CA GLN A 51 2.51 7.89 -13.58
C GLN A 51 2.53 6.47 -13.01
N ARG A 52 3.32 5.55 -13.60
CA ARG A 52 3.51 4.19 -13.07
C ARG A 52 4.13 4.21 -11.67
N THR A 53 5.15 5.02 -11.46
CA THR A 53 5.81 5.18 -10.16
C THR A 53 4.84 5.73 -9.10
N GLN A 54 4.03 6.73 -9.46
CA GLN A 54 3.04 7.29 -8.55
C GLN A 54 1.98 6.26 -8.16
N ILE A 55 1.44 5.51 -9.10
CA ILE A 55 0.48 4.43 -8.84
C ILE A 55 1.06 3.40 -7.88
N LEU A 56 2.32 3.00 -8.08
CA LEU A 56 3.00 2.05 -7.19
C LEU A 56 3.11 2.60 -5.77
N GLN A 57 3.48 3.87 -5.61
CA GLN A 57 3.56 4.52 -4.29
C GLN A 57 2.19 4.61 -3.63
N ASP A 58 1.15 4.93 -4.38
CA ASP A 58 -0.22 4.99 -3.88
C ASP A 58 -0.71 3.62 -3.39
N ILE A 59 -0.42 2.54 -4.15
CA ILE A 59 -0.74 1.16 -3.75
C ILE A 59 0.01 0.77 -2.47
N ILE A 60 1.31 1.05 -2.41
CA ILE A 60 2.15 0.75 -1.23
C ILE A 60 1.61 1.47 0.00
N SER A 61 1.34 2.77 -0.10
CA SER A 61 0.81 3.60 0.98
C SER A 61 -0.56 3.10 1.44
N TYR A 62 -1.42 2.72 0.49
CA TYR A 62 -2.74 2.16 0.81
C TYR A 62 -2.63 0.84 1.59
N ILE A 63 -1.78 -0.09 1.14
CA ILE A 63 -1.59 -1.38 1.83
C ILE A 63 -1.04 -1.17 3.24
N GLN A 64 -0.09 -0.25 3.41
CA GLN A 64 0.51 0.03 4.72
C GLN A 64 -0.49 0.65 5.69
N SER A 65 -1.32 1.58 5.23
CA SER A 65 -2.35 2.23 6.06
C SER A 65 -3.53 1.31 6.41
N HIS A 66 -3.78 0.27 5.61
CA HIS A 66 -4.86 -0.71 5.81
C HIS A 66 -4.34 -2.10 6.18
N SER A 67 -3.17 -2.19 6.81
CA SER A 67 -2.53 -3.47 7.16
C SER A 67 -3.33 -4.31 8.15
N SER A 68 -4.22 -3.70 8.94
CA SER A 68 -5.15 -4.37 9.85
C SER A 68 -6.35 -5.01 9.14
N GLU A 69 -6.62 -4.65 7.88
CA GLU A 69 -7.78 -5.13 7.15
C GLU A 69 -7.48 -6.40 6.36
N SER A 70 -8.53 -7.16 6.03
CA SER A 70 -8.42 -8.32 5.14
C SER A 70 -8.40 -7.87 3.67
N LEU A 71 -7.27 -7.30 3.22
CA LEU A 71 -7.11 -6.82 1.87
C LEU A 71 -7.04 -7.96 0.85
N LYS A 72 -7.88 -7.88 -0.18
CA LYS A 72 -7.85 -8.78 -1.35
C LYS A 72 -7.33 -8.04 -2.58
N VAL A 73 -6.57 -8.74 -3.42
CA VAL A 73 -6.04 -8.15 -4.67
C VAL A 73 -7.17 -7.62 -5.56
N THR A 74 -8.31 -8.33 -5.63
CA THR A 74 -9.49 -7.91 -6.38
C THR A 74 -10.11 -6.61 -5.86
N GLU A 75 -10.09 -6.40 -4.55
CA GLU A 75 -10.60 -5.17 -3.91
C GLU A 75 -9.65 -4.00 -4.18
N LEU A 76 -8.35 -4.23 -4.08
CA LEU A 76 -7.32 -3.24 -4.44
C LEU A 76 -7.44 -2.84 -5.92
N ALA A 77 -7.54 -3.82 -6.82
CA ALA A 77 -7.66 -3.55 -8.25
C ALA A 77 -8.91 -2.71 -8.55
N ARG A 78 -10.04 -3.03 -7.92
CA ARG A 78 -11.28 -2.26 -8.05
C ARG A 78 -11.12 -0.84 -7.49
N TYR A 79 -10.48 -0.69 -6.34
CA TYR A 79 -10.27 0.62 -5.70
C TYR A 79 -9.42 1.54 -6.57
N PHE A 80 -8.35 1.01 -7.18
CA PHE A 80 -7.48 1.77 -8.07
C PHE A 80 -7.99 1.88 -9.51
N GLY A 81 -9.13 1.25 -9.85
CA GLY A 81 -9.73 1.31 -11.18
C GLY A 81 -9.02 0.47 -12.23
N TYR A 82 -8.32 -0.58 -11.81
CA TYR A 82 -7.60 -1.51 -12.70
C TYR A 82 -8.19 -2.92 -12.65
N ASN A 83 -7.83 -3.74 -13.66
CA ASN A 83 -8.05 -5.18 -13.56
C ASN A 83 -6.93 -5.84 -12.75
N ASP A 84 -7.24 -7.00 -12.16
CA ASP A 84 -6.36 -7.74 -11.25
C ASP A 84 -5.01 -8.12 -11.88
N LYS A 85 -5.03 -8.51 -13.15
CA LYS A 85 -3.82 -8.92 -13.88
C LYS A 85 -2.89 -7.74 -14.10
N TYR A 86 -3.44 -6.61 -14.56
CA TYR A 86 -2.66 -5.41 -14.80
C TYR A 86 -2.03 -4.88 -13.51
N LEU A 87 -2.84 -4.75 -12.44
CA LEU A 87 -2.34 -4.27 -11.14
C LEU A 87 -1.25 -5.19 -10.59
N SER A 88 -1.43 -6.51 -10.69
CA SER A 88 -0.45 -7.50 -10.23
C SER A 88 0.85 -7.45 -11.03
N SER A 89 0.78 -7.30 -12.36
CA SER A 89 1.96 -7.16 -13.23
C SER A 89 2.71 -5.86 -12.93
N LEU A 90 1.99 -4.73 -12.90
CA LEU A 90 2.54 -3.42 -12.58
C LEU A 90 3.29 -3.43 -11.24
N PHE A 91 2.65 -4.01 -10.21
CA PHE A 91 3.23 -4.07 -8.88
C PHE A 91 4.47 -4.98 -8.83
N HIS A 92 4.40 -6.14 -9.48
CA HIS A 92 5.53 -7.06 -9.55
C HIS A 92 6.72 -6.49 -10.34
N GLU A 93 6.47 -5.86 -11.47
CA GLU A 93 7.50 -5.19 -12.27
C GLU A 93 8.20 -4.07 -11.50
N GLY A 94 7.43 -3.29 -10.73
CA GLY A 94 7.99 -2.15 -9.99
C GLY A 94 8.63 -2.49 -8.65
N THR A 95 8.22 -3.60 -7.99
CA THR A 95 8.68 -3.94 -6.63
C THR A 95 9.43 -5.25 -6.54
N GLY A 96 9.39 -6.10 -7.57
CA GLY A 96 9.89 -7.47 -7.55
C GLY A 96 9.08 -8.44 -6.70
N MET A 97 7.98 -7.99 -6.08
CA MET A 97 7.13 -8.79 -5.18
C MET A 97 5.70 -8.87 -5.70
N THR A 98 5.00 -9.98 -5.42
CA THR A 98 3.57 -10.04 -5.68
C THR A 98 2.80 -9.19 -4.65
N LEU A 99 1.63 -8.68 -5.03
CA LEU A 99 0.73 -7.95 -4.11
C LEU A 99 0.41 -8.76 -2.83
N LYS A 100 0.16 -10.07 -2.98
CA LYS A 100 -0.10 -10.95 -1.83
C LYS A 100 1.09 -11.03 -0.87
N GLN A 101 2.30 -11.14 -1.41
CA GLN A 101 3.52 -11.16 -0.59
C GLN A 101 3.72 -9.83 0.13
N PHE A 102 3.47 -8.73 -0.55
CA PHE A 102 3.62 -7.39 0.03
C PHE A 102 2.58 -7.11 1.12
N ILE A 103 1.30 -7.47 0.90
CA ILE A 103 0.25 -7.39 1.93
C ILE A 103 0.64 -8.20 3.16
N LEU A 104 1.10 -9.45 2.97
CA LEU A 104 1.54 -10.29 4.08
C LEU A 104 2.73 -9.68 4.82
N LYS A 105 3.73 -9.18 4.09
CA LYS A 105 4.89 -8.50 4.65
C LYS A 105 4.47 -7.29 5.49
N SER A 106 3.60 -6.42 4.98
CA SER A 106 3.10 -5.25 5.70
C SER A 106 2.40 -5.63 7.01
N LYS A 107 1.60 -6.69 7.01
CA LYS A 107 0.98 -7.24 8.23
C LYS A 107 2.02 -7.73 9.24
N MET A 108 3.07 -8.40 8.78
CA MET A 108 4.14 -8.90 9.66
C MET A 108 4.98 -7.77 10.22
N ASP A 109 5.26 -6.72 9.43
CA ASP A 109 5.97 -5.52 9.89
C ASP A 109 5.18 -4.81 11.01
N SER A 110 3.86 -4.67 10.88
CA SER A 110 2.98 -4.15 11.93
C SER A 110 2.95 -5.06 13.17
N ALA A 111 2.90 -6.39 12.98
CA ALA A 111 2.93 -7.33 14.08
C ALA A 111 4.26 -7.30 14.85
N MET A 112 5.38 -7.15 14.16
CA MET A 112 6.71 -7.01 14.79
C MET A 112 6.76 -5.76 15.67
N ALA A 113 6.24 -4.63 15.21
CA ALA A 113 6.15 -3.41 16.01
C ALA A 113 5.27 -3.63 17.26
N GLU A 114 4.06 -4.22 17.12
CA GLU A 114 3.21 -4.50 18.27
C GLU A 114 3.85 -5.49 19.26
N LEU A 115 4.57 -6.50 18.77
CA LEU A 115 5.26 -7.46 19.63
C LEU A 115 6.36 -6.82 20.48
N THR A 116 7.02 -5.77 20.00
CA THR A 116 8.09 -5.07 20.70
C THR A 116 7.60 -3.92 21.57
N ASP A 117 6.56 -3.23 21.14
CA ASP A 117 6.15 -1.95 21.72
C ASP A 117 4.92 -2.06 22.63
N THR A 118 4.23 -3.22 22.63
CA THR A 118 3.01 -3.42 23.44
C THR A 118 3.03 -4.70 24.26
N ASN A 119 2.15 -4.77 25.27
CA ASN A 119 1.90 -5.98 26.06
C ASN A 119 0.71 -6.81 25.53
N HIS A 120 0.24 -6.55 24.30
CA HIS A 120 -0.84 -7.32 23.71
C HIS A 120 -0.47 -8.80 23.61
N THR A 121 -1.44 -9.67 23.84
CA THR A 121 -1.23 -11.11 23.64
C THR A 121 -0.99 -11.42 22.16
N VAL A 122 -0.36 -12.54 21.86
CA VAL A 122 -0.13 -12.99 20.48
C VAL A 122 -1.44 -13.11 19.71
N SER A 123 -2.52 -13.54 20.39
CA SER A 123 -3.86 -13.65 19.79
C SER A 123 -4.46 -12.27 19.48
N GLN A 124 -4.28 -11.28 20.35
CA GLN A 124 -4.71 -9.90 20.10
C GLN A 124 -3.96 -9.30 18.93
N ILE A 125 -2.64 -9.49 18.86
CA ILE A 125 -1.82 -8.99 17.75
C ILE A 125 -2.24 -9.65 16.43
N ALA A 126 -2.45 -10.97 16.42
CA ALA A 126 -2.95 -11.67 15.25
C ALA A 126 -4.25 -11.04 14.72
N TYR A 127 -5.18 -10.75 15.62
CA TYR A 127 -6.44 -10.11 15.28
C TYR A 127 -6.24 -8.68 14.78
N ASN A 128 -5.43 -7.88 15.47
CA ASN A 128 -5.14 -6.48 15.10
C ASN A 128 -4.54 -6.36 13.69
N VAL A 129 -3.70 -7.31 13.28
CA VAL A 129 -3.12 -7.32 11.92
C VAL A 129 -4.00 -8.08 10.90
N GLY A 130 -5.26 -8.35 11.26
CA GLY A 130 -6.27 -8.87 10.36
C GLY A 130 -6.14 -10.37 10.06
N PHE A 131 -5.63 -11.17 11.00
CA PHE A 131 -5.76 -12.63 10.97
C PHE A 131 -6.96 -13.05 11.79
N GLN A 132 -7.73 -14.01 11.27
CA GLN A 132 -8.88 -14.57 11.97
C GLN A 132 -8.48 -15.62 13.02
N ASP A 133 -7.24 -16.15 12.93
CA ASP A 133 -6.75 -17.23 13.76
C ASP A 133 -5.28 -17.01 14.11
N ALA A 134 -4.97 -17.10 15.41
CA ALA A 134 -3.61 -16.94 15.95
C ALA A 134 -2.64 -18.05 15.52
N HIS A 135 -3.14 -19.23 15.20
CA HIS A 135 -2.31 -20.33 14.71
C HIS A 135 -1.80 -20.03 13.30
N ASN A 136 -2.69 -19.63 12.40
CA ASN A 136 -2.34 -19.21 11.04
C ASN A 136 -1.38 -18.01 11.04
N PHE A 137 -1.62 -17.04 11.92
CA PHE A 137 -0.70 -15.92 12.13
C PHE A 137 0.69 -16.41 12.56
N SER A 138 0.77 -17.24 13.61
CA SER A 138 2.05 -17.72 14.14
C SER A 138 2.83 -18.53 13.13
N THR A 139 2.15 -19.32 12.30
CA THR A 139 2.75 -20.09 11.21
C THR A 139 3.31 -19.17 10.12
N ALA A 140 2.53 -18.17 9.68
CA ALA A 140 2.97 -17.19 8.69
C ALA A 140 4.12 -16.33 9.22
N PHE A 141 4.05 -15.89 10.47
CA PHE A 141 5.08 -15.11 11.14
C PHE A 141 6.41 -15.87 11.21
N ARG A 142 6.36 -17.13 11.66
CA ARG A 142 7.56 -17.99 11.72
C ARG A 142 8.15 -18.26 10.35
N LYS A 143 7.32 -18.47 9.34
CA LYS A 143 7.80 -18.68 7.96
C LYS A 143 8.55 -17.46 7.42
N LEU A 144 8.15 -16.27 7.80
CA LEU A 144 8.74 -15.04 7.31
C LEU A 144 9.95 -14.59 8.14
N THR A 145 9.91 -14.74 9.46
CA THR A 145 10.93 -14.22 10.40
C THR A 145 11.90 -15.29 10.92
N GLY A 146 11.60 -16.57 10.71
CA GLY A 146 12.34 -17.69 11.28
C GLY A 146 12.01 -17.98 12.75
N MET A 147 11.25 -17.14 13.44
CA MET A 147 10.92 -17.23 14.87
C MET A 147 9.42 -17.25 15.11
N THR A 148 8.97 -17.87 16.21
CA THR A 148 7.60 -17.69 16.65
C THR A 148 7.38 -16.28 17.21
N PRO A 149 6.14 -15.75 17.22
CA PRO A 149 5.85 -14.42 17.78
C PRO A 149 6.32 -14.28 19.24
N GLY A 150 6.16 -15.33 20.06
CA GLY A 150 6.62 -15.33 21.44
C GLY A 150 8.15 -15.30 21.58
N GLN A 151 8.87 -16.02 20.72
CA GLN A 151 10.34 -15.96 20.67
C GLN A 151 10.80 -14.58 20.21
N TYR A 152 10.14 -14.00 19.20
CA TYR A 152 10.45 -12.67 18.70
C TYR A 152 10.30 -11.62 19.81
N ARG A 153 9.20 -11.62 20.53
CA ARG A 153 8.96 -10.73 21.69
C ARG A 153 10.05 -10.89 22.74
N LYS A 154 10.39 -12.12 23.12
CA LYS A 154 11.44 -12.39 24.13
C LYS A 154 12.81 -11.86 23.68
N SER A 155 13.12 -11.92 22.39
CA SER A 155 14.42 -11.50 21.86
C SER A 155 14.51 -9.99 21.65
N TYR A 156 13.41 -9.33 21.30
CA TYR A 156 13.41 -7.92 20.88
C TYR A 156 12.54 -6.99 21.75
N GLY A 157 11.54 -7.49 22.46
CA GLY A 157 10.56 -6.69 23.24
C GLY A 157 11.10 -6.10 24.55
N ASN A 158 12.17 -6.64 25.12
CA ASN A 158 12.64 -6.23 26.45
C ASN A 158 13.65 -5.07 26.46
N ARG A 159 13.97 -4.45 25.35
CA ARG A 159 14.97 -3.38 25.34
C ARG A 159 14.46 -2.00 25.78
N LYS A 160 13.17 -1.73 25.69
CA LYS A 160 12.60 -0.43 26.10
C LYS A 160 12.06 -0.36 27.54
N LEU A 161 11.65 -1.49 28.10
CA LEU A 161 11.06 -1.53 29.45
C LEU A 161 12.08 -1.59 30.60
N SER A 162 13.35 -1.84 30.31
CA SER A 162 14.42 -1.87 31.33
C SER A 162 14.96 -0.48 31.71
N PHE A 163 14.68 0.56 30.93
CA PHE A 163 15.12 1.93 31.23
C PHE A 163 14.19 2.70 32.16
N GLU A 164 12.96 2.21 32.41
CA GLU A 164 11.99 2.87 33.33
C GLU A 164 12.01 2.32 34.76
N LYS A 165 12.85 1.32 35.09
CA LYS A 165 12.93 0.75 36.44
C LYS A 165 14.09 1.24 37.29
N ASP A 166 14.99 2.03 36.73
CA ASP A 166 16.16 2.57 37.45
C ASP A 166 16.15 4.10 37.52
N GLY A 167 14.96 4.71 37.63
CA GLY A 167 14.76 6.13 37.87
C GLY A 167 14.03 6.40 39.19
#